data_d7e93fc94e93d80b7c952c2ff00ed257
#
_entry.id   d7e93fc94e93d80b7c952c2ff00ed257
#
_cell.length_a   1.000
_cell.length_b   1.000
_cell.length_c   1.000
_cell.angle_alpha   90.00
_cell.angle_beta   90.00
_cell.angle_gamma   90.00
#
_symmetry.space_group_name_H-M   'P 1'
#
loop_
_entity.id
_entity.type
_entity.pdbx_description
1 polymer ?
#
loop_
_entity_poly.entity_id
_entity_poly.type
_entity_poly.pdbx_seq_one_letter_code
_entity_poly.pdbx_strand_id
1 'polypeptide(L)'
;MKIAIIGATGLVGRKIINLSEEYFPKDTSYTFFASSKSKGTELVINKNKLIVQELIDENISEFDIALFSAGGDRSKEFARKFIEHGAYVIDNSSAFRHYDEVPLVVYGINEETINSNTKLIANPNCTTMGLVMALKPLHDKFNLKSITPVAYQAVSGSGTQAVDSLSREIEMGDDLKKDYADGFYPRPIAKNVIPVAGNLLENGYSDEEMKFVNESRKILSIDDLIVEPSNARVGVKTGHGTFCSAVFENEVSRDSAIDAINNFDGIEYWDDPLPTPLDAEGRDNVLVSRMREGLSSKKILNFWVVSDNLLKGAALNAVQIAKYVSEL
;
A
#
# COMPACT_ATOMS: atom_id res chain seq x y z
N MET A 1 21.32 -4.82 -15.33
CA MET A 1 20.04 -5.31 -14.77
C MET A 1 18.89 -4.95 -15.68
N LYS A 2 17.90 -5.85 -15.82
CA LYS A 2 16.71 -5.66 -16.67
C LYS A 2 15.46 -5.69 -15.80
N ILE A 3 14.66 -4.62 -15.80
CA ILE A 3 13.45 -4.50 -14.98
C ILE A 3 12.23 -4.36 -15.89
N ALA A 4 11.21 -5.19 -15.65
CA ALA A 4 9.89 -5.05 -16.25
C ALA A 4 8.96 -4.32 -15.26
N ILE A 5 8.20 -3.32 -15.75
CA ILE A 5 7.16 -2.63 -14.96
C ILE A 5 5.82 -2.89 -15.63
N ILE A 6 4.97 -3.68 -14.95
CA ILE A 6 3.67 -4.13 -15.43
C ILE A 6 2.58 -3.25 -14.85
N GLY A 7 1.74 -2.66 -15.71
CA GLY A 7 0.78 -1.62 -15.30
C GLY A 7 1.41 -0.22 -15.27
N ALA A 8 2.46 0.00 -16.07
CA ALA A 8 3.29 1.21 -16.10
C ALA A 8 2.51 2.53 -16.27
N THR A 9 1.35 2.51 -16.92
CA THR A 9 0.51 3.70 -17.18
C THR A 9 -0.41 4.07 -16.02
N GLY A 10 -0.58 3.18 -15.02
CA GLY A 10 -1.40 3.41 -13.83
C GLY A 10 -0.76 4.35 -12.81
N LEU A 11 -1.52 4.77 -11.77
CA LEU A 11 -1.02 5.68 -10.73
C LEU A 11 0.20 5.12 -10.02
N VAL A 12 0.14 3.87 -9.55
CA VAL A 12 1.25 3.19 -8.88
C VAL A 12 2.40 2.91 -9.84
N GLY A 13 2.11 2.45 -11.08
CA GLY A 13 3.13 2.18 -12.10
C GLY A 13 3.98 3.41 -12.42
N ARG A 14 3.38 4.59 -12.54
CA ARG A 14 4.11 5.85 -12.74
C ARG A 14 4.98 6.23 -11.55
N LYS A 15 4.54 5.95 -10.32
CA LYS A 15 5.35 6.15 -9.11
C LYS A 15 6.54 5.17 -9.08
N ILE A 16 6.31 3.89 -9.45
CA ILE A 16 7.39 2.90 -9.60
C ILE A 16 8.45 3.39 -10.59
N ILE A 17 8.05 3.93 -11.76
CA ILE A 17 8.98 4.46 -12.76
C ILE A 17 9.85 5.57 -12.15
N ASN A 18 9.24 6.56 -11.48
CA ASN A 18 9.96 7.69 -10.88
C ASN A 18 10.94 7.23 -9.80
N LEU A 19 10.50 6.34 -8.89
CA LEU A 19 11.34 5.80 -7.82
C LEU A 19 12.48 4.94 -8.39
N SER A 20 12.25 4.23 -9.48
CA SER A 20 13.27 3.39 -10.11
C SER A 20 14.48 4.20 -10.60
N GLU A 21 14.31 5.48 -10.94
CA GLU A 21 15.42 6.38 -11.31
C GLU A 21 16.38 6.65 -10.13
N GLU A 22 15.85 6.61 -8.91
CA GLU A 22 16.61 6.91 -7.68
C GLU A 22 17.23 5.64 -7.08
N TYR A 23 16.50 4.53 -7.14
CA TYR A 23 16.87 3.29 -6.46
C TYR A 23 17.79 2.38 -7.26
N PHE A 24 17.81 2.48 -8.59
CA PHE A 24 18.60 1.59 -9.43
C PHE A 24 19.68 2.32 -10.23
N PRO A 25 20.76 1.61 -10.59
CA PRO A 25 21.83 2.18 -11.42
C PRO A 25 21.30 2.75 -12.74
N LYS A 26 21.94 3.80 -13.25
CA LYS A 26 21.51 4.51 -14.48
C LYS A 26 21.59 3.65 -15.75
N ASP A 27 22.40 2.61 -15.74
CA ASP A 27 22.56 1.62 -16.83
C ASP A 27 21.52 0.48 -16.75
N THR A 28 20.59 0.53 -15.80
CA THR A 28 19.46 -0.39 -15.72
C THR A 28 18.55 -0.23 -16.95
N SER A 29 18.22 -1.33 -17.59
CA SER A 29 17.33 -1.37 -18.72
C SER A 29 15.90 -1.65 -18.26
N TYR A 30 14.93 -0.92 -18.84
CA TYR A 30 13.53 -1.00 -18.46
C TYR A 30 12.65 -1.38 -19.64
N THR A 31 11.60 -2.17 -19.36
CA THR A 31 10.52 -2.43 -20.30
C THR A 31 9.18 -2.16 -19.58
N PHE A 32 8.32 -1.38 -20.24
CA PHE A 32 7.02 -1.00 -19.69
C PHE A 32 5.92 -1.80 -20.36
N PHE A 33 5.07 -2.43 -19.53
CA PHE A 33 3.93 -3.20 -19.98
C PHE A 33 2.62 -2.60 -19.50
N ALA A 34 1.59 -2.63 -20.35
CA ALA A 34 0.23 -2.30 -19.99
C ALA A 34 -0.77 -3.08 -20.86
N SER A 35 -2.06 -2.76 -20.73
CA SER A 35 -3.11 -3.32 -21.60
C SER A 35 -2.98 -2.82 -23.04
N SER A 36 -3.66 -3.51 -23.98
CA SER A 36 -3.76 -3.09 -25.39
C SER A 36 -4.20 -1.63 -25.56
N LYS A 37 -5.07 -1.12 -24.68
CA LYS A 37 -5.53 0.29 -24.70
C LYS A 37 -4.41 1.31 -24.47
N SER A 38 -3.36 0.92 -23.75
CA SER A 38 -2.24 1.80 -23.41
C SER A 38 -0.96 1.48 -24.20
N LYS A 39 -1.00 0.46 -25.07
CA LYS A 39 0.09 0.15 -26.01
C LYS A 39 0.44 1.37 -26.86
N GLY A 40 1.73 1.63 -27.05
CA GLY A 40 2.21 2.76 -27.83
C GLY A 40 2.32 4.08 -27.03
N THR A 41 1.85 4.13 -25.77
CA THR A 41 2.07 5.28 -24.90
C THR A 41 3.58 5.47 -24.68
N GLU A 42 4.05 6.71 -24.78
CA GLU A 42 5.43 7.07 -24.47
C GLU A 42 5.54 7.43 -22.98
N LEU A 43 6.46 6.81 -22.26
CA LEU A 43 6.83 7.14 -20.87
C LEU A 43 8.34 7.41 -20.80
N VAL A 44 8.75 8.23 -19.84
CA VAL A 44 10.14 8.66 -19.69
C VAL A 44 10.73 8.06 -18.42
N ILE A 45 11.95 7.54 -18.51
CA ILE A 45 12.78 7.13 -17.38
C ILE A 45 14.26 7.45 -17.71
N ASN A 46 15.00 8.03 -16.75
CA ASN A 46 16.41 8.44 -16.95
C ASN A 46 16.60 9.30 -18.22
N LYS A 47 15.63 10.18 -18.53
CA LYS A 47 15.55 11.02 -19.74
C LYS A 47 15.37 10.24 -21.06
N ASN A 48 15.24 8.92 -21.02
CA ASN A 48 14.97 8.08 -22.19
C ASN A 48 13.46 7.90 -22.35
N LYS A 49 13.00 8.03 -23.59
CA LYS A 49 11.62 7.76 -23.98
C LYS A 49 11.47 6.29 -24.32
N LEU A 50 10.60 5.59 -23.61
CA LEU A 50 10.30 4.19 -23.86
C LEU A 50 8.83 4.04 -24.24
N ILE A 51 8.57 3.16 -25.21
CA ILE A 51 7.22 2.86 -25.68
C ILE A 51 6.65 1.71 -24.85
N VAL A 52 5.47 1.92 -24.30
CA VAL A 52 4.72 0.89 -23.56
C VAL A 52 4.32 -0.25 -24.51
N GLN A 53 4.69 -1.45 -24.14
CA GLN A 53 4.33 -2.68 -24.82
C GLN A 53 3.03 -3.27 -24.27
N GLU A 54 2.34 -4.04 -25.07
CA GLU A 54 1.22 -4.85 -24.61
C GLU A 54 1.74 -6.04 -23.79
N LEU A 55 1.09 -6.34 -22.67
CA LEU A 55 1.39 -7.52 -21.86
C LEU A 55 0.75 -8.76 -22.49
N ILE A 56 1.54 -9.46 -23.26
CA ILE A 56 1.24 -10.75 -23.94
C ILE A 56 2.44 -11.67 -23.85
N ASP A 57 2.25 -12.96 -24.04
CA ASP A 57 3.30 -13.98 -23.86
C ASP A 57 4.52 -13.73 -24.76
N GLU A 58 4.29 -13.33 -26.00
CA GLU A 58 5.34 -13.08 -26.99
C GLU A 58 6.27 -11.92 -26.62
N ASN A 59 5.84 -11.05 -25.73
CA ASN A 59 6.62 -9.90 -25.26
C ASN A 59 7.39 -10.18 -23.96
N ILE A 60 7.16 -11.34 -23.32
CA ILE A 60 7.89 -11.75 -22.12
C ILE A 60 9.25 -12.32 -22.53
N SER A 61 10.29 -11.77 -21.95
CA SER A 61 11.67 -12.22 -22.15
C SER A 61 12.38 -12.36 -20.79
N GLU A 62 13.68 -12.53 -20.79
CA GLU A 62 14.48 -12.57 -19.58
C GLU A 62 14.55 -11.20 -18.91
N PHE A 63 14.05 -11.14 -17.68
CA PHE A 63 14.16 -10.00 -16.77
C PHE A 63 14.77 -10.46 -15.45
N ASP A 64 15.49 -9.58 -14.79
CA ASP A 64 15.98 -9.82 -13.41
C ASP A 64 14.85 -9.58 -12.42
N ILE A 65 14.03 -8.55 -12.67
CA ILE A 65 12.94 -8.14 -11.76
C ILE A 65 11.70 -7.77 -12.59
N ALA A 66 10.52 -8.13 -12.09
CA ALA A 66 9.23 -7.72 -12.64
C ALA A 66 8.33 -7.13 -11.53
N LEU A 67 8.00 -5.84 -11.67
CA LEU A 67 7.17 -5.08 -10.73
C LEU A 67 5.74 -5.02 -11.25
N PHE A 68 4.82 -5.73 -10.62
CA PHE A 68 3.42 -5.84 -11.02
C PHE A 68 2.52 -4.83 -10.32
N SER A 69 1.78 -4.07 -11.10
CA SER A 69 0.73 -3.13 -10.65
C SER A 69 -0.42 -3.06 -11.66
N ALA A 70 -0.90 -4.22 -12.15
CA ALA A 70 -1.91 -4.32 -13.21
C ALA A 70 -3.21 -5.04 -12.77
N GLY A 71 -3.38 -5.24 -11.45
CA GLY A 71 -4.53 -5.94 -10.86
C GLY A 71 -4.36 -7.46 -10.82
N GLY A 72 -5.21 -8.09 -9.96
CA GLY A 72 -5.04 -9.50 -9.59
C GLY A 72 -5.14 -10.49 -10.74
N ASP A 73 -6.04 -10.27 -11.69
CA ASP A 73 -6.22 -11.18 -12.83
C ASP A 73 -4.96 -11.25 -13.70
N ARG A 74 -4.37 -10.09 -13.99
CA ARG A 74 -3.11 -10.02 -14.75
C ARG A 74 -1.93 -10.61 -13.98
N SER A 75 -1.88 -10.40 -12.67
CA SER A 75 -0.86 -11.02 -11.83
C SER A 75 -0.97 -12.55 -11.85
N LYS A 76 -2.17 -13.12 -11.70
CA LYS A 76 -2.39 -14.57 -11.79
C LYS A 76 -2.02 -15.16 -13.14
N GLU A 77 -2.31 -14.44 -14.23
CA GLU A 77 -2.06 -14.87 -15.60
C GLU A 77 -0.56 -14.86 -15.96
N PHE A 78 0.17 -13.82 -15.53
CA PHE A 78 1.51 -13.55 -16.05
C PHE A 78 2.65 -13.73 -15.05
N ALA A 79 2.44 -13.61 -13.74
CA ALA A 79 3.52 -13.61 -12.76
C ALA A 79 4.42 -14.86 -12.87
N ARG A 80 3.83 -16.04 -13.01
CA ARG A 80 4.58 -17.29 -13.14
C ARG A 80 5.41 -17.36 -14.42
N LYS A 81 4.94 -16.77 -15.52
CA LYS A 81 5.67 -16.71 -16.78
C LYS A 81 6.96 -15.89 -16.66
N PHE A 82 6.92 -14.75 -15.94
CA PHE A 82 8.12 -13.98 -15.64
C PHE A 82 9.11 -14.77 -14.77
N ILE A 83 8.61 -15.54 -13.79
CA ILE A 83 9.43 -16.42 -12.94
C ILE A 83 10.09 -17.52 -13.76
N GLU A 84 9.39 -18.15 -14.68
CA GLU A 84 9.91 -19.17 -15.60
C GLU A 84 11.05 -18.62 -16.49
N HIS A 85 11.04 -17.31 -16.77
CA HIS A 85 12.10 -16.60 -17.46
C HIS A 85 13.16 -15.99 -16.52
N GLY A 86 13.17 -16.39 -15.23
CA GLY A 86 14.22 -16.08 -14.26
C GLY A 86 13.95 -14.89 -13.33
N ALA A 87 12.91 -14.09 -13.58
CA ALA A 87 12.66 -12.87 -12.83
C ALA A 87 12.24 -13.12 -11.36
N TYR A 88 12.66 -12.21 -10.48
CA TYR A 88 11.94 -11.97 -9.23
C TYR A 88 10.68 -11.16 -9.54
N VAL A 89 9.54 -11.61 -9.04
CA VAL A 89 8.24 -10.92 -9.21
C VAL A 89 7.82 -10.30 -7.90
N ILE A 90 7.59 -8.99 -7.89
CA ILE A 90 7.00 -8.25 -6.78
C ILE A 90 5.60 -7.79 -7.20
N ASP A 91 4.57 -8.33 -6.56
CA ASP A 91 3.17 -8.12 -6.95
C ASP A 91 2.41 -7.21 -5.97
N ASN A 92 1.96 -6.05 -6.46
CA ASN A 92 1.15 -5.11 -5.68
C ASN A 92 -0.33 -5.50 -5.59
N SER A 93 -0.78 -6.51 -6.34
CA SER A 93 -2.18 -6.94 -6.28
C SER A 93 -2.47 -7.79 -5.04
N SER A 94 -3.75 -8.11 -4.84
CA SER A 94 -4.17 -9.03 -3.77
C SER A 94 -4.06 -10.51 -4.17
N ALA A 95 -3.57 -10.82 -5.39
CA ALA A 95 -3.65 -12.15 -5.98
C ALA A 95 -2.94 -13.24 -5.16
N PHE A 96 -1.82 -12.90 -4.53
CA PHE A 96 -0.94 -13.88 -3.90
C PHE A 96 -0.74 -13.69 -2.39
N ARG A 97 -1.33 -12.66 -1.79
CA ARG A 97 -1.10 -12.29 -0.38
C ARG A 97 -1.49 -13.37 0.63
N HIS A 98 -2.49 -14.19 0.28
CA HIS A 98 -3.06 -15.21 1.15
C HIS A 98 -2.37 -16.58 1.04
N TYR A 99 -1.44 -16.77 0.09
CA TYR A 99 -0.69 -18.02 -0.03
C TYR A 99 0.42 -18.08 1.00
N ASP A 100 0.51 -19.17 1.76
CA ASP A 100 1.49 -19.31 2.84
C ASP A 100 2.93 -19.35 2.31
N GLU A 101 3.13 -19.94 1.12
CA GLU A 101 4.41 -20.04 0.45
C GLU A 101 4.90 -18.70 -0.18
N VAL A 102 4.03 -17.70 -0.27
CA VAL A 102 4.37 -16.40 -0.83
C VAL A 102 4.58 -15.39 0.31
N PRO A 103 5.80 -14.91 0.54
CA PRO A 103 6.02 -13.91 1.58
C PRO A 103 5.27 -12.61 1.27
N LEU A 104 4.62 -12.06 2.30
CA LEU A 104 3.94 -10.78 2.29
C LEU A 104 4.82 -9.77 3.00
N VAL A 105 5.51 -8.90 2.23
CA VAL A 105 6.66 -8.16 2.73
C VAL A 105 6.40 -6.67 2.84
N VAL A 106 6.69 -6.12 4.02
CA VAL A 106 6.90 -4.70 4.24
C VAL A 106 8.38 -4.47 4.51
N TYR A 107 9.06 -3.78 3.60
CA TYR A 107 10.47 -3.47 3.75
C TYR A 107 10.71 -2.60 5.00
N GLY A 108 11.67 -3.01 5.82
CA GLY A 108 11.93 -2.47 7.16
C GLY A 108 11.20 -3.20 8.28
N ILE A 109 10.39 -4.25 7.97
CA ILE A 109 9.68 -5.06 8.98
C ILE A 109 10.06 -6.54 8.91
N ASN A 110 9.99 -7.15 7.72
CA ASN A 110 10.10 -8.60 7.56
C ASN A 110 10.72 -9.04 6.21
N GLU A 111 11.57 -8.21 5.60
CA GLU A 111 12.26 -8.54 4.35
C GLU A 111 13.18 -9.75 4.47
N GLU A 112 13.62 -10.11 5.66
CA GLU A 112 14.40 -11.32 5.91
C GLU A 112 13.64 -12.63 5.61
N THR A 113 12.31 -12.56 5.44
CA THR A 113 11.50 -13.70 4.96
C THR A 113 11.77 -14.04 3.49
N ILE A 114 12.38 -13.13 2.74
CA ILE A 114 12.82 -13.34 1.36
C ILE A 114 14.16 -14.08 1.39
N ASN A 115 14.22 -15.20 0.69
CA ASN A 115 15.45 -15.98 0.55
C ASN A 115 15.74 -16.28 -0.95
N SER A 116 16.87 -16.89 -1.24
CA SER A 116 17.33 -17.16 -2.62
C SER A 116 16.35 -18.01 -3.47
N ASN A 117 15.45 -18.77 -2.84
CA ASN A 117 14.44 -19.59 -3.51
C ASN A 117 13.13 -18.82 -3.72
N THR A 118 12.96 -17.65 -3.10
CA THR A 118 11.75 -16.83 -3.19
C THR A 118 11.76 -16.06 -4.49
N LYS A 119 10.95 -16.45 -5.46
CA LYS A 119 10.82 -15.75 -6.74
C LYS A 119 9.55 -14.90 -6.85
N LEU A 120 8.54 -15.17 -6.04
CA LEU A 120 7.29 -14.42 -5.97
C LEU A 120 7.15 -13.78 -4.60
N ILE A 121 6.98 -12.47 -4.56
CA ILE A 121 6.84 -11.68 -3.33
C ILE A 121 5.56 -10.85 -3.44
N ALA A 122 4.69 -10.92 -2.45
CA ALA A 122 3.47 -10.12 -2.39
C ALA A 122 3.74 -8.80 -1.65
N ASN A 123 3.29 -7.70 -2.23
CA ASN A 123 3.27 -6.38 -1.63
C ASN A 123 1.92 -6.18 -0.91
N PRO A 124 1.89 -5.78 0.36
CA PRO A 124 0.65 -5.70 1.15
C PRO A 124 -0.35 -4.65 0.68
N ASN A 125 -1.52 -4.67 1.29
CA ASN A 125 -2.52 -3.61 1.15
C ASN A 125 -1.99 -2.27 1.68
N CYS A 126 -2.30 -1.20 0.94
CA CYS A 126 -1.78 0.13 1.23
C CYS A 126 -2.15 0.66 2.62
N THR A 127 -3.34 0.35 3.11
CA THR A 127 -3.81 0.81 4.42
C THR A 127 -3.16 -0.02 5.53
N THR A 128 -3.06 -1.34 5.35
CA THR A 128 -2.37 -2.25 6.30
C THR A 128 -0.90 -1.86 6.43
N MET A 129 -0.24 -1.55 5.32
CA MET A 129 1.19 -1.22 5.29
C MET A 129 1.54 -0.02 6.17
N GLY A 130 0.78 1.08 6.04
CA GLY A 130 0.96 2.26 6.91
C GLY A 130 0.77 1.92 8.39
N LEU A 131 -0.24 1.10 8.70
CA LEU A 131 -0.54 0.73 10.08
C LEU A 131 0.54 -0.18 10.69
N VAL A 132 0.99 -1.23 9.98
CA VAL A 132 1.98 -2.18 10.54
C VAL A 132 3.35 -1.55 10.74
N MET A 133 3.71 -0.53 9.94
CA MET A 133 4.91 0.28 10.20
C MET A 133 4.88 0.90 11.60
N ALA A 134 3.77 1.46 12.02
CA ALA A 134 3.63 2.01 13.38
C ALA A 134 3.49 0.90 14.45
N LEU A 135 2.85 -0.22 14.13
CA LEU A 135 2.64 -1.31 15.08
C LEU A 135 3.90 -2.10 15.38
N LYS A 136 4.83 -2.26 14.41
CA LYS A 136 6.04 -3.08 14.59
C LYS A 136 6.90 -2.66 15.77
N PRO A 137 7.38 -1.40 15.89
CA PRO A 137 8.18 -0.98 17.04
C PRO A 137 7.42 -1.02 18.36
N LEU A 138 6.09 -0.82 18.33
CA LEU A 138 5.25 -0.95 19.50
C LEU A 138 5.07 -2.41 19.92
N HIS A 139 4.91 -3.33 18.97
CA HIS A 139 4.86 -4.77 19.23
C HIS A 139 6.17 -5.27 19.86
N ASP A 140 7.29 -4.93 19.28
CA ASP A 140 8.61 -5.36 19.75
C ASP A 140 8.88 -4.94 21.20
N LYS A 141 8.34 -3.79 21.61
CA LYS A 141 8.56 -3.24 22.94
C LYS A 141 7.52 -3.68 23.96
N PHE A 142 6.24 -3.82 23.54
CA PHE A 142 5.10 -3.97 24.48
C PHE A 142 4.26 -5.23 24.29
N ASN A 143 4.55 -6.08 23.28
CA ASN A 143 3.82 -7.30 22.93
C ASN A 143 2.34 -7.04 22.60
N LEU A 144 2.06 -6.72 21.34
CA LEU A 144 0.73 -6.44 20.80
C LEU A 144 -0.20 -7.64 20.93
N LYS A 145 -1.44 -7.43 21.38
CA LYS A 145 -2.49 -8.47 21.53
C LYS A 145 -3.72 -8.21 20.69
N SER A 146 -4.15 -6.97 20.57
CA SER A 146 -5.29 -6.64 19.72
C SER A 146 -5.21 -5.24 19.15
N ILE A 147 -5.89 -5.03 18.03
CA ILE A 147 -6.04 -3.73 17.39
C ILE A 147 -7.48 -3.52 16.92
N THR A 148 -7.92 -2.27 17.04
CA THR A 148 -9.17 -1.78 16.46
C THR A 148 -8.85 -0.61 15.54
N PRO A 149 -8.49 -0.88 14.27
CA PRO A 149 -8.20 0.16 13.30
C PRO A 149 -9.49 0.71 12.67
N VAL A 150 -9.55 2.04 12.51
CA VAL A 150 -10.61 2.74 11.78
C VAL A 150 -9.96 3.54 10.67
N ALA A 151 -10.09 3.08 9.44
CA ALA A 151 -9.39 3.64 8.29
C ALA A 151 -10.25 4.60 7.47
N TYR A 152 -9.65 5.72 7.07
CA TYR A 152 -10.18 6.73 6.17
C TYR A 152 -9.39 6.64 4.86
N GLN A 153 -9.98 5.98 3.86
CA GLN A 153 -9.25 5.65 2.63
C GLN A 153 -9.51 6.69 1.53
N ALA A 154 -8.44 7.26 1.00
CA ALA A 154 -8.44 8.16 -0.14
C ALA A 154 -8.86 7.45 -1.44
N VAL A 155 -9.41 8.20 -2.40
CA VAL A 155 -9.94 7.64 -3.65
C VAL A 155 -8.88 7.07 -4.58
N SER A 156 -7.61 7.53 -4.49
CA SER A 156 -6.52 7.02 -5.33
C SER A 156 -6.25 5.52 -5.14
N GLY A 157 -6.64 4.95 -4.00
CA GLY A 157 -6.61 3.50 -3.76
C GLY A 157 -7.52 2.71 -4.71
N SER A 158 -8.55 3.35 -5.27
CA SER A 158 -9.45 2.77 -6.29
C SER A 158 -9.02 3.09 -7.73
N GLY A 159 -7.87 3.76 -7.92
CA GLY A 159 -7.29 4.04 -9.23
C GLY A 159 -7.73 5.37 -9.88
N THR A 160 -7.28 5.57 -11.11
CA THR A 160 -7.42 6.86 -11.83
C THR A 160 -8.89 7.27 -12.00
N GLN A 161 -9.78 6.35 -12.32
CA GLN A 161 -11.20 6.67 -12.55
C GLN A 161 -11.88 7.23 -11.29
N ALA A 162 -11.50 6.74 -10.10
CA ALA A 162 -12.03 7.26 -8.84
C ALA A 162 -11.50 8.67 -8.53
N VAL A 163 -10.23 8.94 -8.87
CA VAL A 163 -9.65 10.29 -8.77
C VAL A 163 -10.34 11.27 -9.70
N ASP A 164 -10.55 10.86 -10.95
CA ASP A 164 -11.26 11.67 -11.96
C ASP A 164 -12.72 11.94 -11.56
N SER A 165 -13.38 10.94 -10.95
CA SER A 165 -14.74 11.11 -10.41
C SER A 165 -14.79 12.15 -9.30
N LEU A 166 -13.91 12.04 -8.31
CA LEU A 166 -13.80 13.03 -7.24
C LEU A 166 -13.57 14.44 -7.79
N SER A 167 -12.67 14.59 -8.78
CA SER A 167 -12.37 15.88 -9.38
C SER A 167 -13.61 16.49 -10.06
N ARG A 168 -14.33 15.71 -10.87
CA ARG A 168 -15.59 16.17 -11.49
C ARG A 168 -16.65 16.55 -10.45
N GLU A 169 -16.81 15.74 -9.42
CA GLU A 169 -17.79 16.00 -8.35
C GLU A 169 -17.45 17.28 -7.55
N ILE A 170 -16.17 17.59 -7.35
CA ILE A 170 -15.72 18.85 -6.73
C ILE A 170 -16.05 20.03 -7.64
N GLU A 171 -15.84 19.93 -8.96
CA GLU A 171 -16.15 20.97 -9.94
C GLU A 171 -17.64 21.28 -10.02
N MET A 172 -18.51 20.27 -9.80
CA MET A 172 -19.97 20.47 -9.74
C MET A 172 -20.40 21.33 -8.53
N GLY A 173 -19.62 21.39 -7.48
CA GLY A 173 -19.87 22.26 -6.33
C GLY A 173 -21.23 22.01 -5.66
N ASP A 174 -22.12 23.02 -5.70
CA ASP A 174 -23.46 22.93 -5.11
C ASP A 174 -24.51 22.27 -6.03
N ASP A 175 -24.17 22.08 -7.30
CA ASP A 175 -25.00 21.33 -8.26
C ASP A 175 -24.91 19.81 -8.07
N LEU A 176 -23.96 19.33 -7.25
CA LEU A 176 -23.81 17.92 -6.93
C LEU A 176 -24.99 17.41 -6.10
N LYS A 177 -25.82 16.55 -6.69
CA LYS A 177 -27.00 15.99 -6.04
C LYS A 177 -26.70 14.68 -5.29
N LYS A 178 -27.50 14.39 -4.27
CA LYS A 178 -27.37 13.17 -3.45
C LYS A 178 -27.50 11.86 -4.24
N ASP A 179 -28.26 11.89 -5.32
CA ASP A 179 -28.58 10.77 -6.21
C ASP A 179 -27.76 10.78 -7.52
N TYR A 180 -26.68 11.56 -7.54
CA TYR A 180 -25.75 11.56 -8.68
C TYR A 180 -25.22 10.15 -8.95
N ALA A 181 -25.57 9.60 -10.12
CA ALA A 181 -25.35 8.21 -10.48
C ALA A 181 -24.12 7.98 -11.39
N ASP A 182 -23.58 9.06 -12.00
CA ASP A 182 -22.48 8.96 -12.97
C ASP A 182 -21.09 9.00 -12.30
N GLY A 183 -21.04 8.89 -10.96
CA GLY A 183 -19.83 8.78 -10.19
C GLY A 183 -19.21 7.39 -10.24
N PHE A 184 -17.96 7.27 -9.77
CA PHE A 184 -17.26 5.99 -9.63
C PHE A 184 -17.87 5.13 -8.50
N TYR A 185 -18.34 5.75 -7.43
CA TYR A 185 -18.92 5.10 -6.27
C TYR A 185 -20.46 5.12 -6.33
N PRO A 186 -21.14 4.25 -5.54
CA PRO A 186 -22.62 4.22 -5.49
C PRO A 186 -23.28 5.51 -4.99
N ARG A 187 -22.51 6.39 -4.40
CA ARG A 187 -22.90 7.73 -3.93
C ARG A 187 -21.80 8.72 -4.23
N PRO A 188 -22.10 10.01 -4.38
CA PRO A 188 -21.10 11.04 -4.52
C PRO A 188 -20.07 10.96 -3.38
N ILE A 189 -18.80 11.09 -3.72
CA ILE A 189 -17.71 11.06 -2.73
C ILE A 189 -17.24 12.45 -2.32
N ALA A 190 -17.37 13.47 -3.19
CA ALA A 190 -17.07 14.83 -2.82
C ALA A 190 -18.03 15.32 -1.72
N LYS A 191 -17.47 15.96 -0.69
CA LYS A 191 -18.23 16.44 0.51
C LYS A 191 -18.95 15.30 1.27
N ASN A 192 -18.49 14.05 1.16
CA ASN A 192 -19.17 12.87 1.70
C ASN A 192 -18.19 11.87 2.32
N VAL A 193 -18.75 10.98 3.14
CA VAL A 193 -18.06 9.79 3.69
C VAL A 193 -18.93 8.58 3.34
N ILE A 194 -18.38 7.62 2.61
CA ILE A 194 -19.05 6.35 2.32
C ILE A 194 -18.57 5.33 3.38
N PRO A 195 -19.47 4.74 4.20
CA PRO A 195 -19.09 3.91 5.36
C PRO A 195 -18.64 2.50 4.95
N VAL A 196 -17.94 2.40 3.85
CA VAL A 196 -17.29 1.18 3.34
C VAL A 196 -16.22 1.55 2.31
N ALA A 197 -15.11 0.83 2.31
CA ALA A 197 -14.18 0.73 1.20
C ALA A 197 -14.09 -0.75 0.80
N GLY A 198 -14.04 -1.02 -0.51
CA GLY A 198 -14.09 -2.39 -1.04
C GLY A 198 -15.51 -2.95 -1.16
N ASN A 199 -15.63 -4.26 -1.28
CA ASN A 199 -16.88 -4.99 -1.46
C ASN A 199 -17.31 -5.63 -0.13
N LEU A 200 -18.60 -5.53 0.20
CA LEU A 200 -19.15 -6.19 1.38
C LEU A 200 -19.18 -7.72 1.17
N LEU A 201 -18.80 -8.44 2.21
CA LEU A 201 -18.82 -9.89 2.31
C LEU A 201 -20.04 -10.36 3.10
N GLU A 202 -20.34 -11.65 3.06
CA GLU A 202 -21.48 -12.27 3.75
C GLU A 202 -21.44 -12.07 5.28
N ASN A 203 -20.24 -11.97 5.87
CA ASN A 203 -20.05 -11.72 7.30
C ASN A 203 -20.25 -10.26 7.72
N GLY A 204 -20.61 -9.37 6.78
CA GLY A 204 -20.85 -7.95 7.03
C GLY A 204 -19.59 -7.07 7.01
N TYR A 205 -18.39 -7.65 6.95
CA TYR A 205 -17.15 -6.91 6.73
C TYR A 205 -16.92 -6.66 5.24
N SER A 206 -16.07 -5.70 4.90
CA SER A 206 -15.58 -5.53 3.53
C SER A 206 -14.32 -6.36 3.29
N ASP A 207 -14.03 -6.66 2.02
CA ASP A 207 -12.79 -7.30 1.61
C ASP A 207 -11.55 -6.46 2.01
N GLU A 208 -11.65 -5.12 2.04
CA GLU A 208 -10.59 -4.24 2.54
C GLU A 208 -10.39 -4.36 4.06
N GLU A 209 -11.45 -4.52 4.85
CA GLU A 209 -11.37 -4.76 6.29
C GLU A 209 -10.71 -6.10 6.60
N MET A 210 -11.05 -7.14 5.85
CA MET A 210 -10.43 -8.46 6.03
C MET A 210 -8.93 -8.48 5.71
N LYS A 211 -8.42 -7.53 4.90
CA LYS A 211 -6.98 -7.38 4.70
C LYS A 211 -6.26 -6.95 5.97
N PHE A 212 -6.84 -6.07 6.78
CA PHE A 212 -6.25 -5.77 8.09
C PHE A 212 -6.08 -7.02 8.95
N VAL A 213 -7.09 -7.88 8.98
CA VAL A 213 -7.06 -9.11 9.77
C VAL A 213 -5.95 -10.04 9.30
N ASN A 214 -5.96 -10.39 8.02
CA ASN A 214 -5.10 -11.43 7.48
C ASN A 214 -3.65 -10.94 7.31
N GLU A 215 -3.49 -9.73 6.78
CA GLU A 215 -2.17 -9.22 6.44
C GLU A 215 -1.39 -8.75 7.68
N SER A 216 -2.03 -8.12 8.69
CA SER A 216 -1.34 -7.74 9.93
C SER A 216 -0.77 -8.95 10.66
N ARG A 217 -1.53 -10.04 10.75
CA ARG A 217 -1.07 -11.29 11.35
C ARG A 217 0.15 -11.83 10.64
N LYS A 218 0.09 -11.93 9.32
CA LYS A 218 1.16 -12.48 8.49
C LYS A 218 2.43 -11.63 8.53
N ILE A 219 2.31 -10.31 8.40
CA ILE A 219 3.45 -9.39 8.38
C ILE A 219 4.15 -9.32 9.75
N LEU A 220 3.36 -9.24 10.83
CA LEU A 220 3.90 -9.13 12.20
C LEU A 220 4.22 -10.49 12.82
N SER A 221 3.89 -11.61 12.16
CA SER A 221 4.04 -12.97 12.66
C SER A 221 3.33 -13.20 14.01
N ILE A 222 2.08 -12.67 14.12
CA ILE A 222 1.23 -12.80 15.32
C ILE A 222 -0.07 -13.49 14.91
N ASP A 223 -0.09 -14.81 14.92
CA ASP A 223 -1.21 -15.61 14.41
C ASP A 223 -2.51 -15.38 15.18
N ASP A 224 -2.41 -15.14 16.49
CA ASP A 224 -3.53 -14.92 17.41
C ASP A 224 -3.89 -13.44 17.60
N LEU A 225 -3.32 -12.52 16.79
CA LEU A 225 -3.68 -11.11 16.86
C LEU A 225 -5.18 -10.90 16.65
N ILE A 226 -5.83 -10.28 17.64
CA ILE A 226 -7.26 -9.90 17.54
C ILE A 226 -7.33 -8.59 16.76
N VAL A 227 -8.11 -8.58 15.66
CA VAL A 227 -8.26 -7.42 14.78
C VAL A 227 -9.72 -7.16 14.51
N GLU A 228 -10.21 -5.99 14.93
CA GLU A 228 -11.60 -5.53 14.73
C GLU A 228 -11.60 -4.25 13.86
N PRO A 229 -11.54 -4.40 12.54
CA PRO A 229 -11.36 -3.27 11.64
C PRO A 229 -12.68 -2.60 11.25
N SER A 230 -12.58 -1.32 10.92
CA SER A 230 -13.62 -0.59 10.18
C SER A 230 -12.97 0.32 9.16
N ASN A 231 -13.66 0.57 8.05
CA ASN A 231 -13.16 1.49 7.05
C ASN A 231 -14.25 2.39 6.45
N ALA A 232 -13.82 3.52 5.92
CA ALA A 232 -14.66 4.42 5.14
C ALA A 232 -13.89 4.96 3.94
N ARG A 233 -14.57 5.19 2.82
CA ARG A 233 -14.06 5.96 1.70
C ARG A 233 -14.36 7.44 1.94
N VAL A 234 -13.35 8.28 1.79
CA VAL A 234 -13.45 9.73 2.03
C VAL A 234 -13.07 10.52 0.78
N GLY A 235 -13.61 11.73 0.63
CA GLY A 235 -13.35 12.65 -0.49
C GLY A 235 -11.96 13.28 -0.42
N VAL A 236 -10.93 12.47 -0.22
CA VAL A 236 -9.50 12.83 -0.23
C VAL A 236 -8.85 12.14 -1.41
N LYS A 237 -7.99 12.86 -2.14
CA LYS A 237 -7.36 12.33 -3.36
C LYS A 237 -6.32 11.26 -3.03
N THR A 238 -5.34 11.58 -2.18
CA THR A 238 -4.19 10.75 -1.82
C THR A 238 -3.96 10.81 -0.31
N GLY A 239 -3.41 9.75 0.27
CA GLY A 239 -3.12 9.64 1.69
C GLY A 239 -4.23 8.91 2.45
N HIS A 240 -3.90 7.71 2.97
CA HIS A 240 -4.79 6.97 3.87
C HIS A 240 -4.47 7.31 5.32
N GLY A 241 -5.52 7.62 6.07
CA GLY A 241 -5.41 7.84 7.50
C GLY A 241 -6.09 6.73 8.30
N THR A 242 -5.51 6.34 9.44
CA THR A 242 -6.06 5.30 10.31
C THR A 242 -5.95 5.71 11.76
N PHE A 243 -7.08 5.81 12.46
CA PHE A 243 -7.07 5.73 13.91
C PHE A 243 -6.93 4.28 14.35
N CYS A 244 -6.10 4.04 15.36
CA CYS A 244 -5.94 2.71 15.94
C CYS A 244 -6.00 2.79 17.46
N SER A 245 -6.78 1.89 18.04
CA SER A 245 -6.69 1.53 19.45
C SER A 245 -5.97 0.17 19.52
N ALA A 246 -4.81 0.13 20.17
CA ALA A 246 -4.00 -1.06 20.31
C ALA A 246 -3.91 -1.50 21.77
N VAL A 247 -4.08 -2.79 22.04
CA VAL A 247 -3.95 -3.40 23.36
C VAL A 247 -2.67 -4.23 23.39
N PHE A 248 -1.88 -4.06 24.42
CA PHE A 248 -0.61 -4.74 24.62
C PHE A 248 -0.64 -5.66 25.85
N GLU A 249 0.29 -6.59 25.89
CA GLU A 249 0.49 -7.42 27.09
C GLU A 249 1.11 -6.62 28.23
N ASN A 250 2.07 -5.76 27.91
CA ASN A 250 2.76 -4.90 28.85
C ASN A 250 2.10 -3.52 28.96
N GLU A 251 2.32 -2.84 30.09
CA GLU A 251 1.93 -1.44 30.20
C GLU A 251 2.70 -0.56 29.21
N VAL A 252 2.02 0.42 28.63
CA VAL A 252 2.55 1.35 27.65
C VAL A 252 2.37 2.78 28.13
N SER A 253 3.44 3.55 28.23
CA SER A 253 3.37 5.00 28.42
C SER A 253 3.50 5.72 27.06
N ARG A 254 2.87 6.89 26.95
CA ARG A 254 2.95 7.74 25.76
C ARG A 254 4.39 8.00 25.36
N ASP A 255 5.22 8.44 26.30
CA ASP A 255 6.61 8.82 26.00
C ASP A 255 7.44 7.63 25.52
N SER A 256 7.28 6.47 26.16
CA SER A 256 7.97 5.25 25.76
C SER A 256 7.52 4.73 24.39
N ALA A 257 6.28 4.98 23.99
CA ALA A 257 5.76 4.65 22.67
C ALA A 257 6.30 5.62 21.59
N ILE A 258 6.37 6.92 21.89
CA ILE A 258 6.99 7.92 21.00
C ILE A 258 8.47 7.61 20.79
N ASP A 259 9.20 7.24 21.82
CA ASP A 259 10.59 6.81 21.71
C ASP A 259 10.73 5.59 20.79
N ALA A 260 9.83 4.60 20.89
CA ALA A 260 9.85 3.43 20.01
C ALA A 260 9.64 3.82 18.54
N ILE A 261 8.70 4.73 18.26
CA ILE A 261 8.44 5.25 16.92
C ILE A 261 9.66 6.02 16.38
N ASN A 262 10.24 6.93 17.15
CA ASN A 262 11.35 7.78 16.71
C ASN A 262 12.66 7.01 16.46
N ASN A 263 12.79 5.81 17.02
CA ASN A 263 13.94 4.93 16.80
C ASN A 263 13.69 3.86 15.73
N PHE A 264 12.63 3.96 14.95
CA PHE A 264 12.31 3.02 13.89
C PHE A 264 12.32 3.72 12.52
N ASP A 265 13.04 3.14 11.55
CA ASP A 265 13.19 3.73 10.23
C ASP A 265 11.88 3.74 9.42
N GLY A 266 11.70 4.77 8.60
CA GLY A 266 10.55 4.90 7.70
C GLY A 266 9.27 5.41 8.36
N ILE A 267 9.33 5.84 9.62
CA ILE A 267 8.23 6.51 10.33
C ILE A 267 8.71 7.78 11.04
N GLU A 268 7.79 8.71 11.23
CA GLU A 268 8.03 9.96 11.95
C GLU A 268 6.89 10.23 12.93
N TYR A 269 7.20 10.63 14.16
CA TYR A 269 6.20 11.11 15.10
C TYR A 269 6.05 12.63 15.01
N TRP A 270 4.82 13.09 14.78
CA TRP A 270 4.46 14.51 14.77
C TRP A 270 3.47 14.83 15.89
N ASP A 271 3.76 15.84 16.69
CA ASP A 271 2.87 16.30 17.77
C ASP A 271 2.08 17.56 17.35
N ASP A 272 2.77 18.49 16.70
CA ASP A 272 2.21 19.74 16.17
C ASP A 272 3.02 20.18 14.93
N PRO A 273 2.39 20.45 13.78
CA PRO A 273 0.97 20.23 13.49
C PRO A 273 0.60 18.76 13.45
N LEU A 274 -0.68 18.43 13.69
CA LEU A 274 -1.18 17.08 13.53
C LEU A 274 -1.19 16.70 12.03
N PRO A 275 -0.54 15.61 11.61
CA PRO A 275 -0.42 15.27 10.21
C PRO A 275 -1.74 14.80 9.61
N THR A 276 -2.00 15.23 8.40
CA THR A 276 -3.16 14.94 7.58
C THR A 276 -2.77 14.17 6.31
N PRO A 277 -3.71 13.66 5.51
CA PRO A 277 -3.40 13.11 4.20
C PRO A 277 -2.62 14.05 3.27
N LEU A 278 -2.85 15.38 3.37
CA LEU A 278 -2.13 16.38 2.58
C LEU A 278 -0.64 16.45 2.97
N ASP A 279 -0.33 16.23 4.24
CA ASP A 279 1.07 16.21 4.72
C ASP A 279 1.79 14.92 4.32
N ALA A 280 1.05 13.83 4.19
CA ALA A 280 1.57 12.53 3.81
C ALA A 280 1.79 12.38 2.30
N GLU A 281 1.02 13.11 1.46
CA GLU A 281 1.15 13.04 0.00
C GLU A 281 2.57 13.41 -0.45
N GLY A 282 3.21 12.50 -1.17
CA GLY A 282 4.57 12.66 -1.68
C GLY A 282 5.68 12.37 -0.66
N ARG A 283 5.37 11.90 0.55
CA ARG A 283 6.36 11.49 1.56
C ARG A 283 6.57 9.98 1.56
N ASP A 284 7.82 9.60 1.75
CA ASP A 284 8.22 8.19 1.87
C ASP A 284 7.90 7.64 3.27
N ASN A 285 8.02 8.48 4.30
CA ASN A 285 7.79 8.08 5.68
C ASN A 285 6.31 8.05 6.03
N VAL A 286 5.94 7.12 6.88
CA VAL A 286 4.65 7.05 7.57
C VAL A 286 4.65 8.03 8.71
N LEU A 287 3.60 8.87 8.82
CA LEU A 287 3.47 9.84 9.89
C LEU A 287 2.57 9.29 10.99
N VAL A 288 3.05 9.35 12.22
CA VAL A 288 2.34 8.90 13.42
C VAL A 288 2.08 10.08 14.34
N SER A 289 0.92 10.15 14.94
CA SER A 289 0.53 11.27 15.78
C SER A 289 -0.53 10.88 16.81
N ARG A 290 -0.92 11.86 17.62
CA ARG A 290 -2.02 11.74 18.58
C ARG A 290 -1.89 10.54 19.51
N MET A 291 -0.68 10.16 19.86
CA MET A 291 -0.44 9.11 20.85
C MET A 291 -1.00 9.53 22.22
N ARG A 292 -1.82 8.66 22.77
CA ARG A 292 -2.43 8.83 24.09
C ARG A 292 -2.73 7.48 24.73
N GLU A 293 -2.49 7.40 26.00
CA GLU A 293 -2.82 6.21 26.81
C GLU A 293 -4.33 5.98 26.85
N GLY A 294 -4.74 4.74 27.04
CA GLY A 294 -6.15 4.39 27.19
C GLY A 294 -6.72 4.89 28.53
N LEU A 295 -7.98 5.33 28.53
CA LEU A 295 -8.66 5.78 29.73
C LEU A 295 -9.00 4.64 30.71
N SER A 296 -9.17 3.42 30.21
CA SER A 296 -9.61 2.25 30.99
C SER A 296 -8.47 1.32 31.40
N SER A 297 -7.30 1.40 30.74
CA SER A 297 -6.16 0.53 31.02
C SER A 297 -4.86 1.15 30.52
N LYS A 298 -3.78 0.97 31.30
CA LYS A 298 -2.42 1.33 30.92
C LYS A 298 -1.82 0.42 29.83
N LYS A 299 -2.53 -0.63 29.44
CA LYS A 299 -2.15 -1.53 28.35
C LYS A 299 -2.74 -1.10 26.99
N ILE A 300 -3.46 0.01 26.94
CA ILE A 300 -4.08 0.54 25.74
C ILE A 300 -3.34 1.80 25.28
N LEU A 301 -3.00 1.85 24.01
CA LEU A 301 -2.51 3.05 23.33
C LEU A 301 -3.42 3.38 22.15
N ASN A 302 -3.79 4.64 22.04
CA ASN A 302 -4.55 5.16 20.91
C ASN A 302 -3.66 6.11 20.10
N PHE A 303 -3.67 6.02 18.78
CA PHE A 303 -2.86 6.86 17.93
C PHE A 303 -3.48 7.05 16.54
N TRP A 304 -2.92 7.97 15.79
CA TRP A 304 -3.23 8.25 14.39
C TRP A 304 -2.04 7.91 13.54
N VAL A 305 -2.29 7.28 12.39
CA VAL A 305 -1.30 6.97 11.36
C VAL A 305 -1.80 7.51 10.04
N VAL A 306 -0.92 8.14 9.26
CA VAL A 306 -1.24 8.57 7.90
C VAL A 306 -0.03 8.38 6.98
N SER A 307 -0.26 7.92 5.75
CA SER A 307 0.80 7.67 4.78
C SER A 307 0.31 7.90 3.35
N ASP A 308 1.23 8.18 2.44
CA ASP A 308 0.93 8.15 1.00
C ASP A 308 0.69 6.71 0.56
N ASN A 309 -0.57 6.42 0.21
CA ASN A 309 -1.02 5.09 -0.20
C ASN A 309 -0.46 4.64 -1.57
N LEU A 310 0.06 5.56 -2.37
CA LEU A 310 0.71 5.28 -3.66
C LEU A 310 2.23 5.11 -3.52
N LEU A 311 2.85 5.65 -2.45
CA LEU A 311 4.28 5.53 -2.15
C LEU A 311 4.53 4.37 -1.17
N LYS A 312 4.71 4.65 0.13
CA LYS A 312 4.97 3.56 1.10
C LYS A 312 3.87 2.51 1.05
N GLY A 313 2.63 2.92 0.81
CA GLY A 313 1.49 2.00 0.64
C GLY A 313 1.53 1.13 -0.63
N ALA A 314 2.43 1.35 -1.58
CA ALA A 314 2.49 0.59 -2.84
C ALA A 314 3.86 0.66 -3.52
N ALA A 315 4.12 1.74 -4.30
CA ALA A 315 5.27 1.82 -5.21
C ALA A 315 6.61 1.80 -4.48
N LEU A 316 6.75 2.57 -3.40
CA LEU A 316 8.01 2.66 -2.66
C LEU A 316 8.37 1.31 -2.03
N ASN A 317 7.42 0.66 -1.36
CA ASN A 317 7.68 -0.65 -0.76
C ASN A 317 8.07 -1.69 -1.82
N ALA A 318 7.39 -1.70 -2.97
CA ALA A 318 7.73 -2.61 -4.06
C ALA A 318 9.14 -2.35 -4.64
N VAL A 319 9.53 -1.08 -4.78
CA VAL A 319 10.88 -0.70 -5.25
C VAL A 319 11.96 -1.01 -4.21
N GLN A 320 11.67 -0.80 -2.92
CA GLN A 320 12.58 -1.18 -1.82
C GLN A 320 12.80 -2.70 -1.78
N ILE A 321 11.74 -3.50 -1.94
CA ILE A 321 11.85 -4.97 -2.05
C ILE A 321 12.66 -5.34 -3.30
N ALA A 322 12.40 -4.70 -4.44
CA ALA A 322 13.12 -4.95 -5.68
C ALA A 322 14.62 -4.62 -5.55
N LYS A 323 14.95 -3.53 -4.84
CA LYS A 323 16.34 -3.19 -4.51
C LYS A 323 16.97 -4.26 -3.63
N TYR A 324 16.28 -4.68 -2.57
CA TYR A 324 16.76 -5.74 -1.68
C TYR A 324 17.07 -7.05 -2.43
N VAL A 325 16.14 -7.54 -3.27
CA VAL A 325 16.37 -8.79 -4.03
C VAL A 325 17.45 -8.65 -5.11
N SER A 326 17.75 -7.44 -5.56
CA SER A 326 18.84 -7.21 -6.51
C SER A 326 20.23 -7.31 -5.89
N GLU A 327 20.31 -7.37 -4.56
CA GLU A 327 21.54 -7.46 -3.76
C GLU A 327 21.75 -8.86 -3.16
N LEU A 328 20.76 -9.77 -3.30
CA LEU A 328 20.86 -11.19 -2.92
C LEU A 328 21.64 -11.98 -3.96
#